data_09fc1339d6e983f512c62310fd8928d2
#
_entry.id   09fc1339d6e983f512c62310fd8928d2
#
_cell.length_a   1.000
_cell.length_b   1.000
_cell.length_c   1.000
_cell.angle_alpha   90.00
_cell.angle_beta   90.00
_cell.angle_gamma   90.00
#
_symmetry.space_group_name_H-M   'P 1'
#
loop_
_entity.id
_entity.type
_entity.pdbx_description
1 polymer ?
#
loop_
_entity_poly.entity_id
_entity_poly.type
_entity_poly.pdbx_seq_one_letter_code
_entity_poly.pdbx_strand_id
1 'polypeptide(L)'
;MKTAIVILNWNTKGYLQTFLPGLIASTEGMDAEVIVADSASTDGSLEMLYHEFPSVRQIRLDKNYGFTGGYNRALAQVEADYYVLINSDIEVPKDWLKPLVAWMDTHPKCGACGPKLLSWHDRTRFEYAGAAGGLLDRYGYPFCRGRVMKKVERDEGQYETPADVFWVSGACLMVRSRLWKKLGGLDDRFFAHMEEIDLCWRLQLAGYRVTVVPASYVYHIGGGTLPNDSPAKLRFNYRNNLLLLENNLAKTFRTQGYSVEGALGKARRRILTRMLLDGASALSYLVTKKWDAYKAVVKAHAEYWKLRRKPNPDEVAFQQKEVTIHGWYPKWMVPRALMGRKIEF
;
A
#
# COMPACT_ATOMS: atom_id res chain seq x y z
N MET A 1 -1.34 10.33 22.09
CA MET A 1 -1.06 11.07 20.83
C MET A 1 -2.28 11.00 19.95
N LYS A 2 -2.70 12.15 19.40
CA LYS A 2 -3.90 12.24 18.56
C LYS A 2 -3.75 11.40 17.29
N THR A 3 -4.76 10.57 17.00
CA THR A 3 -4.82 9.72 15.82
C THR A 3 -5.99 10.13 14.93
N ALA A 4 -5.75 10.41 13.66
CA ALA A 4 -6.79 10.62 12.66
C ALA A 4 -6.96 9.38 11.80
N ILE A 5 -8.16 8.80 11.84
CA ILE A 5 -8.54 7.63 11.04
C ILE A 5 -9.33 8.15 9.86
N VAL A 6 -8.77 8.06 8.66
CA VAL A 6 -9.33 8.66 7.46
C VAL A 6 -9.76 7.58 6.48
N ILE A 7 -11.04 7.56 6.17
CA ILE A 7 -11.63 6.76 5.09
C ILE A 7 -11.71 7.65 3.85
N LEU A 8 -11.11 7.20 2.74
CA LEU A 8 -11.33 7.83 1.44
C LEU A 8 -12.52 7.14 0.75
N ASN A 9 -13.63 7.84 0.65
CA ASN A 9 -14.86 7.35 0.04
C ASN A 9 -14.98 7.77 -1.42
N TRP A 10 -15.37 6.83 -2.28
CA TRP A 10 -15.86 7.08 -3.62
C TRP A 10 -16.88 6.04 -4.03
N ASN A 11 -18.17 6.41 -3.95
CA ASN A 11 -19.29 5.53 -4.29
C ASN A 11 -19.29 4.20 -3.52
N THR A 12 -19.07 4.27 -2.19
CA THR A 12 -19.07 3.10 -1.31
C THR A 12 -20.07 3.25 -0.16
N LYS A 13 -21.24 3.89 -0.39
CA LYS A 13 -22.29 4.12 0.60
C LYS A 13 -22.63 2.89 1.43
N GLY A 14 -22.86 1.73 0.76
CA GLY A 14 -23.24 0.50 1.46
C GLY A 14 -22.15 -0.02 2.40
N TYR A 15 -20.87 0.13 2.06
CA TYR A 15 -19.77 -0.24 2.96
C TYR A 15 -19.70 0.70 4.15
N LEU A 16 -19.84 2.02 3.94
CA LEU A 16 -19.88 2.98 5.03
C LEU A 16 -21.02 2.66 6.00
N GLN A 17 -22.23 2.41 5.51
CA GLN A 17 -23.36 2.03 6.36
C GLN A 17 -23.09 0.76 7.18
N THR A 18 -22.37 -0.20 6.60
CA THR A 18 -22.07 -1.48 7.26
C THR A 18 -20.96 -1.35 8.30
N PHE A 19 -19.86 -0.68 8.00
CA PHE A 19 -18.63 -0.76 8.80
C PHE A 19 -18.31 0.49 9.62
N LEU A 20 -18.82 1.66 9.23
CA LEU A 20 -18.56 2.90 9.94
C LEU A 20 -19.05 2.90 11.39
N PRO A 21 -20.23 2.33 11.74
CA PRO A 21 -20.67 2.25 13.14
C PRO A 21 -19.66 1.50 14.04
N GLY A 22 -19.17 0.35 13.58
CA GLY A 22 -18.15 -0.43 14.31
C GLY A 22 -16.82 0.30 14.44
N LEU A 23 -16.41 1.01 13.39
CA LEU A 23 -15.19 1.81 13.40
C LEU A 23 -15.29 2.95 14.43
N ILE A 24 -16.39 3.69 14.46
CA ILE A 24 -16.63 4.77 15.44
C ILE A 24 -16.60 4.20 16.86
N ALA A 25 -17.37 3.14 17.14
CA ALA A 25 -17.43 2.53 18.47
C ALA A 25 -16.05 2.02 18.93
N SER A 26 -15.20 1.56 18.01
CA SER A 26 -13.85 1.08 18.33
C SER A 26 -12.88 2.19 18.78
N THR A 27 -13.24 3.46 18.60
CA THR A 27 -12.41 4.62 18.99
C THR A 27 -12.84 5.24 20.31
N GLU A 28 -13.93 4.78 20.92
CA GLU A 28 -14.42 5.30 22.19
C GLU A 28 -13.34 5.25 23.29
N GLY A 29 -13.17 6.37 24.00
CA GLY A 29 -12.15 6.50 25.05
C GLY A 29 -10.71 6.62 24.55
N MET A 30 -10.49 6.75 23.25
CA MET A 30 -9.19 7.01 22.65
C MET A 30 -9.09 8.46 22.15
N ASP A 31 -7.87 9.01 22.13
CA ASP A 31 -7.60 10.31 21.46
C ASP A 31 -7.52 10.04 19.93
N ALA A 32 -8.67 9.70 19.35
CA ALA A 32 -8.81 9.31 17.94
C ALA A 32 -10.06 9.96 17.33
N GLU A 33 -9.92 10.42 16.08
CA GLU A 33 -10.98 11.05 15.29
C GLU A 33 -11.21 10.25 14.01
N VAL A 34 -12.46 9.85 13.73
CA VAL A 34 -12.86 9.22 12.46
C VAL A 34 -13.29 10.30 11.48
N ILE A 35 -12.71 10.30 10.30
CA ILE A 35 -12.94 11.28 9.23
C ILE A 35 -13.29 10.53 7.94
N VAL A 36 -14.33 10.96 7.24
CA VAL A 36 -14.63 10.48 5.89
C VAL A 36 -14.30 11.59 4.89
N ALA A 37 -13.31 11.30 4.03
CA ALA A 37 -12.96 12.15 2.89
C ALA A 37 -13.68 11.63 1.64
N ASP A 38 -14.64 12.40 1.14
CA ASP A 38 -15.44 12.01 -0.02
C ASP A 38 -14.87 12.59 -1.32
N SER A 39 -14.63 11.73 -2.30
CA SER A 39 -14.07 12.06 -3.59
C SER A 39 -15.13 12.32 -4.66
N ALA A 40 -16.09 13.19 -4.35
CA ALA A 40 -17.23 13.55 -5.21
C ALA A 40 -18.09 12.34 -5.58
N SER A 41 -18.53 11.60 -4.56
CA SER A 41 -19.46 10.48 -4.75
C SER A 41 -20.83 10.94 -5.25
N THR A 42 -21.48 10.05 -6.01
CA THR A 42 -22.80 10.28 -6.64
C THR A 42 -23.85 9.26 -6.16
N ASP A 43 -23.49 8.39 -5.23
CA ASP A 43 -24.34 7.30 -4.72
C ASP A 43 -25.19 7.68 -3.49
N GLY A 44 -25.17 8.96 -3.09
CA GLY A 44 -25.83 9.46 -1.87
C GLY A 44 -25.04 9.21 -0.60
N SER A 45 -23.73 8.91 -0.67
CA SER A 45 -22.85 8.75 0.49
C SER A 45 -22.84 9.99 1.38
N LEU A 46 -22.72 11.19 0.81
CA LEU A 46 -22.67 12.45 1.58
C LEU A 46 -23.97 12.74 2.31
N GLU A 47 -25.11 12.50 1.68
CA GLU A 47 -26.43 12.67 2.30
C GLU A 47 -26.61 11.69 3.46
N MET A 48 -26.26 10.44 3.25
CA MET A 48 -26.29 9.41 4.29
C MET A 48 -25.41 9.79 5.48
N LEU A 49 -24.15 10.23 5.25
CA LEU A 49 -23.24 10.66 6.30
C LEU A 49 -23.82 11.86 7.09
N TYR A 50 -24.45 12.81 6.41
CA TYR A 50 -25.07 13.96 7.06
C TYR A 50 -26.22 13.56 7.99
N HIS A 51 -27.06 12.61 7.58
CA HIS A 51 -28.24 12.21 8.35
C HIS A 51 -27.96 11.13 9.40
N GLU A 52 -27.18 10.10 9.04
CA GLU A 52 -26.95 8.92 9.89
C GLU A 52 -25.71 9.06 10.78
N PHE A 53 -24.71 9.87 10.38
CA PHE A 53 -23.44 10.04 11.09
C PHE A 53 -23.01 11.51 11.24
N PRO A 54 -23.87 12.37 11.85
CA PRO A 54 -23.63 13.82 11.91
C PRO A 54 -22.38 14.21 12.73
N SER A 55 -21.91 13.34 13.62
CA SER A 55 -20.69 13.56 14.42
C SER A 55 -19.40 13.24 13.66
N VAL A 56 -19.47 12.55 12.52
CA VAL A 56 -18.31 12.22 11.72
C VAL A 56 -17.89 13.42 10.88
N ARG A 57 -16.64 13.84 11.04
CA ARG A 57 -16.07 14.91 10.22
C ARG A 57 -16.00 14.48 8.75
N GLN A 58 -16.56 15.31 7.88
CA GLN A 58 -16.55 15.11 6.45
C GLN A 58 -15.56 16.07 5.78
N ILE A 59 -14.72 15.56 4.87
CA ILE A 59 -13.89 16.36 3.97
C ILE A 59 -14.42 16.12 2.56
N ARG A 60 -14.87 17.15 1.86
CA ARG A 60 -15.43 17.05 0.50
C ARG A 60 -14.41 17.47 -0.53
N LEU A 61 -14.07 16.56 -1.43
CA LEU A 61 -13.22 16.84 -2.57
C LEU A 61 -14.11 17.14 -3.79
N ASP A 62 -13.64 18.02 -4.67
CA ASP A 62 -14.38 18.49 -5.85
C ASP A 62 -14.51 17.46 -6.97
N LYS A 63 -13.61 16.43 -6.98
CA LYS A 63 -13.63 15.31 -7.93
C LYS A 63 -12.88 14.11 -7.40
N ASN A 64 -12.97 12.99 -8.10
CA ASN A 64 -12.17 11.79 -7.83
C ASN A 64 -10.73 11.98 -8.30
N TYR A 65 -9.82 12.16 -7.34
CA TYR A 65 -8.37 12.26 -7.56
C TYR A 65 -7.64 10.90 -7.48
N GLY A 66 -8.39 9.80 -7.41
CA GLY A 66 -7.84 8.48 -7.09
C GLY A 66 -7.47 8.36 -5.62
N PHE A 67 -6.88 7.23 -5.27
CA PHE A 67 -6.46 6.95 -3.90
C PHE A 67 -5.36 7.92 -3.44
N THR A 68 -4.34 8.11 -4.27
CA THR A 68 -3.18 8.97 -3.94
C THR A 68 -3.55 10.42 -3.76
N GLY A 69 -4.15 11.01 -4.78
CA GLY A 69 -4.52 12.42 -4.76
C GLY A 69 -5.63 12.74 -3.77
N GLY A 70 -6.53 11.79 -3.52
CA GLY A 70 -7.58 11.88 -2.51
C GLY A 70 -7.01 11.96 -1.10
N TYR A 71 -6.17 11.02 -0.70
CA TYR A 71 -5.52 11.04 0.61
C TYR A 71 -4.60 12.25 0.80
N ASN A 72 -3.81 12.63 -0.22
CA ASN A 72 -2.96 13.81 -0.12
C ASN A 72 -3.75 15.08 0.20
N ARG A 73 -4.89 15.29 -0.46
CA ARG A 73 -5.77 16.46 -0.26
C ARG A 73 -6.55 16.41 1.05
N ALA A 74 -7.00 15.23 1.43
CA ALA A 74 -7.69 15.03 2.70
C ALA A 74 -6.75 15.28 3.88
N LEU A 75 -5.59 14.63 3.89
CA LEU A 75 -4.64 14.72 5.01
C LEU A 75 -3.93 16.08 5.10
N ALA A 76 -3.93 16.89 4.04
CA ALA A 76 -3.50 18.28 4.11
C ALA A 76 -4.40 19.17 5.00
N GLN A 77 -5.64 18.72 5.28
CA GLN A 77 -6.63 19.40 6.10
C GLN A 77 -6.75 18.80 7.52
N VAL A 78 -5.87 17.87 7.88
CA VAL A 78 -5.95 17.10 9.13
C VAL A 78 -4.69 17.29 9.96
N GLU A 79 -4.88 17.66 11.24
CA GLU A 79 -3.81 17.78 12.22
C GLU A 79 -3.92 16.64 13.24
N ALA A 80 -2.91 15.75 13.26
CA ALA A 80 -2.77 14.63 14.19
C ALA A 80 -1.32 14.19 14.27
N ASP A 81 -0.97 13.38 15.27
CA ASP A 81 0.36 12.75 15.37
C ASP A 81 0.49 11.55 14.45
N TYR A 82 -0.60 10.81 14.32
CA TYR A 82 -0.70 9.64 13.44
C TYR A 82 -1.85 9.78 12.46
N TYR A 83 -1.60 9.40 11.23
CA TYR A 83 -2.64 9.17 10.23
C TYR A 83 -2.85 7.68 10.06
N VAL A 84 -4.10 7.23 10.09
CA VAL A 84 -4.51 5.90 9.68
C VAL A 84 -5.32 6.03 8.39
N LEU A 85 -4.76 5.50 7.32
CA LEU A 85 -5.47 5.31 6.06
C LEU A 85 -6.24 3.99 6.19
N ILE A 86 -7.54 4.00 5.99
CA ILE A 86 -8.37 2.80 6.09
C ILE A 86 -9.43 2.78 4.99
N ASN A 87 -9.63 1.62 4.36
CA ASN A 87 -10.67 1.45 3.35
C ASN A 87 -12.07 1.38 3.97
N SER A 88 -13.08 1.76 3.21
CA SER A 88 -14.49 1.70 3.60
C SER A 88 -15.04 0.27 3.77
N ASP A 89 -14.39 -0.74 3.15
CA ASP A 89 -14.76 -2.16 3.19
C ASP A 89 -13.96 -2.97 4.23
N ILE A 90 -13.55 -2.30 5.32
CA ILE A 90 -12.84 -2.90 6.46
C ILE A 90 -13.78 -3.01 7.67
N GLU A 91 -13.89 -4.22 8.22
CA GLU A 91 -14.43 -4.47 9.55
C GLU A 91 -13.31 -4.51 10.58
N VAL A 92 -13.47 -3.76 11.68
CA VAL A 92 -12.47 -3.68 12.74
C VAL A 92 -12.98 -4.32 14.04
N PRO A 93 -12.16 -5.11 14.76
CA PRO A 93 -12.45 -5.50 16.14
C PRO A 93 -12.36 -4.30 17.11
N LYS A 94 -12.98 -4.41 18.28
CA LYS A 94 -13.05 -3.33 19.27
C LYS A 94 -11.70 -2.71 19.62
N ASP A 95 -10.65 -3.52 19.78
CA ASP A 95 -9.35 -3.07 20.29
C ASP A 95 -8.25 -3.00 19.20
N TRP A 96 -8.62 -3.00 17.92
CA TRP A 96 -7.67 -3.06 16.79
C TRP A 96 -6.64 -1.92 16.77
N LEU A 97 -7.03 -0.72 17.19
CA LEU A 97 -6.19 0.49 17.09
C LEU A 97 -5.13 0.56 18.21
N LYS A 98 -5.49 0.10 19.41
CA LYS A 98 -4.62 0.20 20.60
C LYS A 98 -3.22 -0.40 20.43
N PRO A 99 -3.06 -1.63 19.88
CA PRO A 99 -1.73 -2.20 19.64
C PRO A 99 -0.89 -1.40 18.66
N LEU A 100 -1.51 -0.79 17.64
CA LEU A 100 -0.82 0.03 16.65
C LEU A 100 -0.30 1.32 17.27
N VAL A 101 -1.13 2.03 18.05
CA VAL A 101 -0.73 3.25 18.76
C VAL A 101 0.38 2.94 19.75
N ALA A 102 0.21 1.91 20.60
CA ALA A 102 1.22 1.51 21.57
C ALA A 102 2.56 1.15 20.90
N TRP A 103 2.52 0.45 19.75
CA TRP A 103 3.73 0.15 18.98
C TRP A 103 4.42 1.41 18.50
N MET A 104 3.68 2.32 17.89
CA MET A 104 4.22 3.57 17.38
C MET A 104 4.79 4.43 18.52
N ASP A 105 4.12 4.51 19.67
CA ASP A 105 4.59 5.30 20.82
C ASP A 105 5.91 4.77 21.40
N THR A 106 6.06 3.45 21.47
CA THR A 106 7.25 2.79 22.05
C THR A 106 8.39 2.58 21.05
N HIS A 107 8.15 2.71 19.74
CA HIS A 107 9.14 2.48 18.68
C HIS A 107 9.34 3.71 17.81
N PRO A 108 10.10 4.73 18.24
CA PRO A 108 10.25 6.02 17.53
C PRO A 108 10.88 5.90 16.12
N LYS A 109 11.59 4.81 15.84
CA LYS A 109 12.10 4.48 14.50
C LYS A 109 11.10 3.77 13.60
N CYS A 110 9.94 3.35 14.09
CA CYS A 110 8.85 2.87 13.25
C CYS A 110 8.18 4.06 12.56
N GLY A 111 8.28 4.15 11.23
CA GLY A 111 7.70 5.21 10.40
C GLY A 111 6.26 4.94 10.05
N ALA A 112 5.94 3.68 9.79
CA ALA A 112 4.59 3.20 9.52
C ALA A 112 4.41 1.78 10.08
N CYS A 113 3.18 1.46 10.45
CA CYS A 113 2.80 0.09 10.81
C CYS A 113 1.40 -0.24 10.28
N GLY A 114 1.06 -1.52 10.32
CA GLY A 114 -0.27 -1.98 9.94
C GLY A 114 -0.66 -3.24 10.71
N PRO A 115 -1.96 -3.54 10.77
CA PRO A 115 -2.48 -4.76 11.36
C PRO A 115 -2.22 -5.97 10.47
N LYS A 116 -2.51 -7.15 10.99
CA LYS A 116 -2.71 -8.36 10.22
C LYS A 116 -4.05 -8.25 9.47
N LEU A 117 -4.08 -8.52 8.17
CA LEU A 117 -5.30 -8.49 7.37
C LEU A 117 -5.83 -9.90 7.15
N LEU A 118 -7.07 -10.12 7.60
CA LEU A 118 -7.81 -11.37 7.42
C LEU A 118 -8.93 -11.17 6.39
N SER A 119 -9.30 -12.24 5.71
CA SER A 119 -10.41 -12.21 4.77
C SER A 119 -11.74 -12.06 5.50
N TRP A 120 -12.58 -11.13 5.07
CA TRP A 120 -13.94 -10.99 5.60
C TRP A 120 -14.83 -12.19 5.21
N HIS A 121 -14.60 -12.76 4.02
CA HIS A 121 -15.37 -13.89 3.50
C HIS A 121 -14.99 -15.24 4.15
N ASP A 122 -13.73 -15.39 4.55
CA ASP A 122 -13.23 -16.57 5.28
C ASP A 122 -12.25 -16.11 6.35
N ARG A 123 -12.76 -15.86 7.55
CA ARG A 123 -12.01 -15.29 8.69
C ARG A 123 -10.88 -16.19 9.19
N THR A 124 -10.79 -17.42 8.69
CA THR A 124 -9.69 -18.35 8.98
C THR A 124 -8.51 -18.21 8.04
N ARG A 125 -8.59 -17.30 7.06
CA ARG A 125 -7.53 -17.07 6.07
C ARG A 125 -7.04 -15.63 6.10
N PHE A 126 -5.80 -15.49 5.69
CA PHE A 126 -5.26 -14.15 5.41
C PHE A 126 -6.00 -13.50 4.23
N GLU A 127 -5.98 -12.18 4.20
CA GLU A 127 -6.47 -11.42 3.06
C GLU A 127 -5.38 -11.32 1.98
N TYR A 128 -5.80 -11.26 0.72
CA TYR A 128 -4.90 -11.28 -0.44
C TYR A 128 -3.93 -10.08 -0.51
N ALA A 129 -4.41 -8.88 -0.16
CA ALA A 129 -3.70 -7.62 -0.42
C ALA A 129 -2.95 -7.07 0.81
N GLY A 130 -2.35 -7.93 1.64
CA GLY A 130 -1.57 -7.46 2.78
C GLY A 130 -1.21 -8.56 3.76
N ALA A 131 -2.12 -9.50 3.98
CA ALA A 131 -1.92 -10.66 4.86
C ALA A 131 -1.21 -10.30 6.20
N ALA A 132 -0.07 -10.90 6.52
CA ALA A 132 0.74 -10.61 7.70
C ALA A 132 2.00 -9.78 7.37
N GLY A 133 1.84 -8.77 6.49
CA GLY A 133 2.92 -7.88 6.07
C GLY A 133 3.57 -8.27 4.74
N GLY A 134 3.96 -7.29 3.98
CA GLY A 134 4.41 -7.41 2.61
C GLY A 134 5.92 -7.41 2.43
N LEU A 135 6.37 -8.13 1.42
CA LEU A 135 7.74 -8.19 0.94
C LEU A 135 7.79 -7.76 -0.53
N LEU A 136 8.98 -7.42 -1.01
CA LEU A 136 9.21 -7.05 -2.40
C LEU A 136 10.40 -7.81 -2.94
N ASP A 137 10.23 -8.49 -4.09
CA ASP A 137 11.37 -9.17 -4.70
C ASP A 137 12.26 -8.23 -5.52
N ARG A 138 13.41 -8.76 -5.95
CA ARG A 138 14.41 -7.99 -6.70
C ARG A 138 13.90 -7.33 -8.00
N TYR A 139 12.78 -7.77 -8.54
CA TYR A 139 12.14 -7.19 -9.74
C TYR A 139 10.87 -6.41 -9.43
N GLY A 140 10.59 -6.18 -8.14
CA GLY A 140 9.45 -5.38 -7.71
C GLY A 140 8.13 -6.15 -7.67
N TYR A 141 8.15 -7.50 -7.67
CA TYR A 141 6.93 -8.28 -7.45
C TYR A 141 6.58 -8.31 -5.97
N PRO A 142 5.41 -7.75 -5.56
CA PRO A 142 4.99 -7.77 -4.18
C PRO A 142 4.37 -9.12 -3.81
N PHE A 143 4.69 -9.59 -2.63
CA PHE A 143 4.10 -10.76 -2.01
C PHE A 143 4.05 -10.55 -0.49
N CYS A 144 3.41 -11.45 0.26
CA CYS A 144 3.19 -11.24 1.68
C CYS A 144 3.53 -12.51 2.48
N ARG A 145 3.84 -12.33 3.74
CA ARG A 145 3.77 -13.39 4.73
C ARG A 145 2.31 -13.84 4.80
N GLY A 146 2.05 -15.11 4.47
CA GLY A 146 0.67 -15.63 4.33
C GLY A 146 0.09 -15.58 2.91
N ARG A 147 0.79 -14.96 1.92
CA ARG A 147 0.32 -14.98 0.52
C ARG A 147 1.47 -14.90 -0.48
N VAL A 148 1.55 -15.90 -1.35
CA VAL A 148 2.48 -15.94 -2.47
C VAL A 148 1.71 -16.19 -3.77
N MET A 149 1.77 -15.27 -4.71
CA MET A 149 0.95 -15.25 -5.93
C MET A 149 -0.56 -15.37 -5.58
N LYS A 150 -1.24 -16.42 -6.08
CA LYS A 150 -2.67 -16.69 -5.80
C LYS A 150 -2.90 -17.56 -4.57
N LYS A 151 -1.83 -18.13 -4.00
CA LYS A 151 -1.95 -19.02 -2.84
C LYS A 151 -1.98 -18.19 -1.57
N VAL A 152 -3.11 -18.23 -0.86
CA VAL A 152 -3.34 -17.58 0.45
C VAL A 152 -3.35 -18.67 1.51
N GLU A 153 -2.62 -18.46 2.60
CA GLU A 153 -2.54 -19.38 3.73
C GLU A 153 -3.75 -19.23 4.67
N ARG A 154 -3.99 -20.26 5.49
CA ARG A 154 -4.82 -20.12 6.69
C ARG A 154 -4.00 -19.43 7.77
N ASP A 155 -4.66 -18.65 8.61
CA ASP A 155 -4.05 -18.10 9.83
C ASP A 155 -4.13 -19.16 10.93
N GLU A 156 -3.01 -19.80 11.16
CA GLU A 156 -2.81 -20.83 12.20
C GLU A 156 -1.90 -20.32 13.33
N GLY A 157 -1.77 -18.99 13.46
CA GLY A 157 -0.90 -18.37 14.47
C GLY A 157 0.58 -18.32 14.06
N GLN A 158 0.91 -18.61 12.80
CA GLN A 158 2.30 -18.65 12.33
C GLN A 158 2.99 -17.28 12.25
N TYR A 159 2.24 -16.16 12.35
CA TYR A 159 2.77 -14.80 12.24
C TYR A 159 2.28 -13.89 13.38
N GLU A 160 2.33 -14.35 14.62
CA GLU A 160 1.83 -13.61 15.80
C GLU A 160 2.86 -12.63 16.42
N THR A 161 4.10 -12.65 15.96
CA THR A 161 5.13 -11.70 16.44
C THR A 161 5.25 -10.50 15.49
N PRO A 162 5.40 -9.27 16.02
CA PRO A 162 5.70 -8.10 15.20
C PRO A 162 6.94 -8.32 14.34
N ALA A 163 6.88 -7.87 13.09
CA ALA A 163 8.00 -8.05 12.18
C ALA A 163 8.19 -6.81 11.29
N ASP A 164 9.46 -6.45 11.08
CA ASP A 164 9.81 -5.45 10.10
C ASP A 164 9.64 -6.04 8.69
N VAL A 165 8.85 -5.36 7.87
CA VAL A 165 8.45 -5.81 6.54
C VAL A 165 8.78 -4.74 5.50
N PHE A 166 8.65 -5.08 4.22
CA PHE A 166 8.88 -4.07 3.18
C PHE A 166 7.74 -3.05 3.12
N TRP A 167 6.50 -3.52 3.24
CA TRP A 167 5.30 -2.68 3.17
C TRP A 167 4.16 -3.26 4.02
N VAL A 168 3.26 -2.40 4.43
CA VAL A 168 1.95 -2.74 4.99
C VAL A 168 0.87 -2.23 4.05
N SER A 169 -0.29 -2.88 4.06
CA SER A 169 -1.35 -2.62 3.07
C SER A 169 -1.97 -1.25 3.22
N GLY A 170 -2.19 -0.56 2.10
CA GLY A 170 -2.98 0.68 2.04
C GLY A 170 -4.43 0.51 2.48
N ALA A 171 -4.94 -0.73 2.56
CA ALA A 171 -6.26 -1.00 3.10
C ALA A 171 -6.38 -0.66 4.59
N CYS A 172 -5.28 -0.77 5.36
CA CYS A 172 -5.18 -0.27 6.74
C CYS A 172 -3.71 0.00 7.07
N LEU A 173 -3.30 1.27 6.99
CA LEU A 173 -1.93 1.72 7.19
C LEU A 173 -1.90 2.88 8.19
N MET A 174 -1.11 2.75 9.26
CA MET A 174 -0.81 3.81 10.21
C MET A 174 0.56 4.40 9.91
N VAL A 175 0.67 5.73 9.82
CA VAL A 175 1.92 6.44 9.53
C VAL A 175 2.07 7.67 10.42
N ARG A 176 3.32 8.02 10.79
CA ARG A 176 3.59 9.30 11.47
C ARG A 176 3.28 10.47 10.56
N SER A 177 2.42 11.38 10.99
CA SER A 177 2.02 12.55 10.20
C SER A 177 3.21 13.43 9.79
N ARG A 178 4.19 13.60 10.69
CA ARG A 178 5.43 14.34 10.39
C ARG A 178 6.22 13.72 9.25
N LEU A 179 6.23 12.37 9.13
CA LEU A 179 6.94 11.68 8.06
C LEU A 179 6.14 11.70 6.76
N TRP A 180 4.80 11.58 6.84
CA TRP A 180 3.93 11.80 5.70
C TRP A 180 4.19 13.18 5.08
N LYS A 181 4.14 14.23 5.88
CA LYS A 181 4.40 15.61 5.44
C LYS A 181 5.83 15.77 4.87
N LYS A 182 6.84 15.27 5.58
CA LYS A 182 8.26 15.35 5.16
C LYS A 182 8.53 14.64 3.84
N LEU A 183 7.90 13.50 3.58
CA LEU A 183 8.10 12.71 2.36
C LEU A 183 7.13 13.10 1.23
N GLY A 184 6.26 14.09 1.43
CA GLY A 184 5.33 14.59 0.43
C GLY A 184 4.12 13.69 0.19
N GLY A 185 3.73 12.85 1.16
CA GLY A 185 2.58 11.95 1.05
C GLY A 185 2.77 10.83 0.02
N LEU A 186 1.70 10.49 -0.68
CA LEU A 186 1.69 9.51 -1.78
C LEU A 186 2.06 10.20 -3.11
N ASP A 187 2.67 9.47 -4.02
CA ASP A 187 2.99 9.99 -5.35
C ASP A 187 1.74 9.96 -6.24
N ASP A 188 1.21 11.13 -6.59
CA ASP A 188 -0.04 11.29 -7.35
C ASP A 188 -0.02 10.60 -8.74
N ARG A 189 1.15 10.29 -9.28
CA ARG A 189 1.28 9.56 -10.56
C ARG A 189 0.71 8.15 -10.50
N PHE A 190 0.64 7.55 -9.29
CA PHE A 190 0.13 6.19 -9.11
C PHE A 190 -1.38 6.11 -9.30
N PHE A 191 -2.13 7.11 -8.91
CA PHE A 191 -3.59 7.15 -8.87
C PHE A 191 -4.18 6.13 -7.89
N ALA A 192 -3.89 4.84 -8.06
CA ALA A 192 -4.22 3.73 -7.15
C ALA A 192 -3.31 2.54 -7.42
N HIS A 193 -3.05 1.73 -6.41
CA HIS A 193 -2.18 0.54 -6.34
C HIS A 193 -0.67 0.84 -6.38
N MET A 194 0.07 0.23 -5.49
CA MET A 194 1.52 0.34 -5.28
C MET A 194 1.99 1.64 -4.61
N GLU A 195 1.13 2.62 -4.36
CA GLU A 195 1.46 3.89 -3.71
C GLU A 195 1.87 3.71 -2.25
N GLU A 196 1.24 2.78 -1.55
CA GLU A 196 1.59 2.42 -0.18
C GLU A 196 2.96 1.74 -0.12
N ILE A 197 3.28 0.91 -1.13
CA ILE A 197 4.58 0.25 -1.24
C ILE A 197 5.67 1.30 -1.51
N ASP A 198 5.38 2.29 -2.35
CA ASP A 198 6.29 3.41 -2.61
C ASP A 198 6.53 4.25 -1.35
N LEU A 199 5.48 4.60 -0.61
CA LEU A 199 5.61 5.32 0.67
C LEU A 199 6.44 4.53 1.68
N CYS A 200 6.16 3.23 1.85
CA CYS A 200 6.91 2.35 2.74
C CYS A 200 8.38 2.25 2.34
N TRP A 201 8.68 2.18 1.05
CA TRP A 201 10.06 2.17 0.55
C TRP A 201 10.78 3.48 0.86
N ARG A 202 10.13 4.62 0.60
CA ARG A 202 10.69 5.95 0.92
C ARG A 202 10.90 6.15 2.43
N LEU A 203 10.02 5.63 3.28
CA LEU A 203 10.21 5.61 4.73
C LEU A 203 11.48 4.84 5.12
N GLN A 204 11.68 3.65 4.54
CA GLN A 204 12.87 2.84 4.82
C GLN A 204 14.15 3.52 4.30
N LEU A 205 14.12 4.10 3.11
CA LEU A 205 15.25 4.89 2.57
C LEU A 205 15.58 6.11 3.44
N ALA A 206 14.60 6.64 4.18
CA ALA A 206 14.80 7.70 5.17
C ALA A 206 15.25 7.17 6.55
N GLY A 207 15.55 5.87 6.69
CA GLY A 207 16.07 5.25 7.92
C GLY A 207 15.00 4.84 8.93
N TYR A 208 13.73 4.80 8.53
CA TYR A 208 12.63 4.32 9.38
C TYR A 208 12.27 2.88 9.05
N ARG A 209 11.63 2.21 10.01
CA ARG A 209 11.09 0.85 9.83
C ARG A 209 9.64 0.88 9.43
N VAL A 210 9.20 -0.17 8.77
CA VAL A 210 7.80 -0.47 8.49
C VAL A 210 7.48 -1.82 9.14
N THR A 211 6.49 -1.85 10.01
CA THR A 211 6.26 -3.02 10.87
C THR A 211 4.81 -3.52 10.75
N VAL A 212 4.61 -4.82 10.58
CA VAL A 212 3.32 -5.44 10.83
C VAL A 212 3.20 -5.77 12.32
N VAL A 213 2.06 -5.42 12.95
CA VAL A 213 1.79 -5.61 14.37
C VAL A 213 0.60 -6.57 14.52
N PRO A 214 0.83 -7.90 14.62
CA PRO A 214 -0.24 -8.90 14.56
C PRO A 214 -1.21 -8.90 15.75
N ALA A 215 -0.82 -8.31 16.86
CA ALA A 215 -1.74 -8.06 17.99
C ALA A 215 -2.93 -7.17 17.59
N SER A 216 -2.81 -6.45 16.48
CA SER A 216 -3.90 -5.80 15.76
C SER A 216 -4.24 -6.61 14.51
N TYR A 217 -5.53 -6.81 14.27
CA TYR A 217 -6.02 -7.43 13.04
C TYR A 217 -7.31 -6.76 12.58
N VAL A 218 -7.60 -6.85 11.29
CA VAL A 218 -8.83 -6.34 10.68
C VAL A 218 -9.30 -7.30 9.60
N TYR A 219 -10.60 -7.26 9.27
CA TYR A 219 -11.19 -8.07 8.21
C TYR A 219 -11.46 -7.19 6.99
N HIS A 220 -11.00 -7.61 5.82
CA HIS A 220 -11.14 -6.86 4.57
C HIS A 220 -11.95 -7.66 3.56
N ILE A 221 -12.96 -7.03 2.94
CA ILE A 221 -13.75 -7.65 1.86
C ILE A 221 -12.86 -7.86 0.64
N GLY A 222 -12.13 -6.81 0.25
CA GLY A 222 -11.25 -6.81 -0.91
C GLY A 222 -11.96 -6.75 -2.26
N GLY A 223 -11.45 -5.92 -3.16
CA GLY A 223 -12.00 -5.79 -4.50
C GLY A 223 -13.28 -4.94 -4.61
N GLY A 224 -13.67 -4.26 -3.52
CA GLY A 224 -14.90 -3.48 -3.45
C GLY A 224 -14.97 -2.31 -4.46
N THR A 225 -13.86 -1.68 -4.77
CA THR A 225 -13.83 -0.55 -5.71
C THR A 225 -13.38 -0.95 -7.11
N LEU A 226 -12.41 -1.87 -7.22
CA LEU A 226 -11.89 -2.38 -8.50
C LEU A 226 -11.82 -3.91 -8.46
N PRO A 227 -12.62 -4.63 -9.27
CA PRO A 227 -12.58 -6.08 -9.35
C PRO A 227 -11.16 -6.59 -9.62
N ASN A 228 -10.80 -7.72 -8.99
CA ASN A 228 -9.44 -8.26 -9.04
C ASN A 228 -8.94 -8.57 -10.45
N ASP A 229 -9.83 -8.91 -11.38
CA ASP A 229 -9.52 -9.28 -12.76
C ASP A 229 -9.74 -8.11 -13.75
N SER A 230 -9.98 -6.88 -13.27
CA SER A 230 -10.23 -5.76 -14.17
C SER A 230 -8.99 -5.36 -14.95
N PRO A 231 -9.11 -5.09 -16.28
CA PRO A 231 -8.00 -4.58 -17.10
C PRO A 231 -7.40 -3.28 -16.57
N ALA A 232 -8.22 -2.46 -15.89
CA ALA A 232 -7.76 -1.21 -15.28
C ALA A 232 -6.80 -1.49 -14.11
N LYS A 233 -7.14 -2.43 -13.21
CA LYS A 233 -6.26 -2.84 -12.10
C LYS A 233 -4.95 -3.44 -12.62
N LEU A 234 -5.03 -4.29 -13.63
CA LEU A 234 -3.86 -4.88 -14.26
C LEU A 234 -2.94 -3.79 -14.84
N ARG A 235 -3.51 -2.82 -15.57
CA ARG A 235 -2.78 -1.68 -16.13
C ARG A 235 -2.09 -0.86 -15.05
N PHE A 236 -2.78 -0.53 -13.95
CA PHE A 236 -2.17 0.19 -12.83
C PHE A 236 -1.01 -0.61 -12.23
N ASN A 237 -1.18 -1.90 -11.98
CA ASN A 237 -0.15 -2.73 -11.39
C ASN A 237 1.14 -2.78 -12.24
N TYR A 238 1.05 -2.93 -13.56
CA TYR A 238 2.22 -2.92 -14.44
C TYR A 238 2.88 -1.55 -14.52
N ARG A 239 2.08 -0.48 -14.73
CA ARG A 239 2.58 0.89 -14.81
C ARG A 239 3.24 1.34 -13.52
N ASN A 240 2.53 1.16 -12.41
CA ASN A 240 2.94 1.66 -11.11
C ASN A 240 4.14 0.89 -10.57
N ASN A 241 4.28 -0.39 -10.90
CA ASN A 241 5.47 -1.13 -10.55
C ASN A 241 6.74 -0.55 -11.21
N LEU A 242 6.66 -0.12 -12.46
CA LEU A 242 7.79 0.55 -13.13
C LEU A 242 8.09 1.91 -12.49
N LEU A 243 7.07 2.70 -12.13
CA LEU A 243 7.23 3.96 -11.41
C LEU A 243 7.85 3.74 -10.03
N LEU A 244 7.38 2.73 -9.29
CA LEU A 244 7.91 2.31 -7.99
C LEU A 244 9.43 2.01 -8.06
N LEU A 245 9.82 1.21 -9.06
CA LEU A 245 11.23 0.87 -9.27
C LEU A 245 12.06 2.10 -9.65
N GLU A 246 11.55 2.98 -10.51
CA GLU A 246 12.25 4.19 -10.94
C GLU A 246 12.45 5.18 -9.79
N ASN A 247 11.45 5.34 -8.93
CA ASN A 247 11.53 6.23 -7.77
C ASN A 247 12.62 5.81 -6.76
N ASN A 248 12.83 4.50 -6.57
CA ASN A 248 13.49 4.01 -5.36
C ASN A 248 14.75 3.18 -5.59
N LEU A 249 14.90 2.47 -6.74
CA LEU A 249 16.01 1.52 -6.93
C LEU A 249 17.39 2.16 -6.87
N ALA A 250 17.58 3.31 -7.50
CA ALA A 250 18.89 3.97 -7.50
C ALA A 250 19.33 4.34 -6.08
N LYS A 251 18.39 4.89 -5.28
CA LYS A 251 18.64 5.21 -3.86
C LYS A 251 18.95 3.94 -3.06
N THR A 252 18.22 2.83 -3.31
CA THR A 252 18.48 1.53 -2.68
C THR A 252 19.87 0.99 -3.02
N PHE A 253 20.31 1.07 -4.29
CA PHE A 253 21.67 0.66 -4.63
C PHE A 253 22.73 1.58 -4.00
N ARG A 254 22.40 2.84 -3.80
CA ARG A 254 23.27 3.76 -3.08
C ARG A 254 23.48 3.35 -1.62
N THR A 255 22.44 2.88 -0.92
CA THR A 255 22.58 2.33 0.45
C THR A 255 23.46 1.08 0.50
N GLN A 256 23.59 0.36 -0.61
CA GLN A 256 24.44 -0.83 -0.75
C GLN A 256 25.91 -0.50 -1.14
N GLY A 257 26.30 0.78 -1.14
CA GLY A 257 27.67 1.21 -1.37
C GLY A 257 28.04 1.50 -2.84
N TYR A 258 27.11 1.39 -3.79
CA TYR A 258 27.40 1.72 -5.19
C TYR A 258 27.67 3.23 -5.35
N SER A 259 28.54 3.62 -6.31
CA SER A 259 28.68 5.03 -6.75
C SER A 259 27.34 5.53 -7.31
N VAL A 260 27.18 6.84 -7.49
CA VAL A 260 25.95 7.43 -8.07
C VAL A 260 25.68 6.85 -9.45
N GLU A 261 26.69 6.87 -10.33
CA GLU A 261 26.60 6.33 -11.69
C GLU A 261 26.32 4.83 -11.69
N GLY A 262 26.99 4.08 -10.81
CA GLY A 262 26.79 2.63 -10.65
C GLY A 262 25.37 2.29 -10.19
N ALA A 263 24.84 3.05 -9.23
CA ALA A 263 23.47 2.89 -8.72
C ALA A 263 22.42 3.21 -9.79
N LEU A 264 22.58 4.32 -10.51
CA LEU A 264 21.71 4.70 -11.63
C LEU A 264 21.75 3.67 -12.77
N GLY A 265 22.95 3.23 -13.17
CA GLY A 265 23.13 2.22 -14.21
C GLY A 265 22.52 0.87 -13.84
N LYS A 266 22.68 0.45 -12.57
CA LYS A 266 22.11 -0.79 -12.06
C LYS A 266 20.56 -0.73 -11.96
N ALA A 267 20.03 0.41 -11.51
CA ALA A 267 18.58 0.65 -11.47
C ALA A 267 17.98 0.57 -12.87
N ARG A 268 18.59 1.29 -13.85
CA ARG A 268 18.14 1.27 -15.24
C ARG A 268 18.12 -0.17 -15.82
N ARG A 269 19.20 -0.92 -15.62
CA ARG A 269 19.25 -2.34 -16.09
C ARG A 269 18.14 -3.18 -15.45
N ARG A 270 17.88 -2.99 -14.15
CA ARG A 270 16.83 -3.72 -13.44
C ARG A 270 15.43 -3.38 -13.97
N ILE A 271 15.14 -2.10 -14.26
CA ILE A 271 13.88 -1.65 -14.85
C ILE A 271 13.72 -2.23 -16.26
N LEU A 272 14.76 -2.20 -17.08
CA LEU A 272 14.73 -2.82 -18.42
C LEU A 272 14.46 -4.32 -18.35
N THR A 273 15.11 -5.05 -17.44
CA THR A 273 14.81 -6.47 -17.22
C THR A 273 13.36 -6.67 -16.81
N ARG A 274 12.82 -5.83 -15.93
CA ARG A 274 11.41 -5.90 -15.55
C ARG A 274 10.48 -5.65 -16.75
N MET A 275 10.79 -4.69 -17.60
CA MET A 275 10.01 -4.44 -18.83
C MET A 275 10.02 -5.64 -19.78
N LEU A 276 11.14 -6.35 -19.89
CA LEU A 276 11.21 -7.60 -20.68
C LEU A 276 10.34 -8.72 -20.07
N LEU A 277 10.32 -8.85 -18.74
CA LEU A 277 9.44 -9.80 -18.05
C LEU A 277 7.96 -9.46 -18.23
N ASP A 278 7.61 -8.17 -18.22
CA ASP A 278 6.27 -7.70 -18.52
C ASP A 278 5.89 -7.98 -19.97
N GLY A 279 6.83 -7.82 -20.91
CA GLY A 279 6.66 -8.21 -22.32
C GLY A 279 6.39 -9.70 -22.50
N ALA A 280 7.10 -10.56 -21.75
CA ALA A 280 6.83 -12.02 -21.74
C ALA A 280 5.41 -12.32 -21.20
N SER A 281 4.97 -11.60 -20.16
CA SER A 281 3.58 -11.71 -19.66
C SER A 281 2.56 -11.26 -20.72
N ALA A 282 2.83 -10.15 -21.41
CA ALA A 282 1.98 -9.67 -22.51
C ALA A 282 1.86 -10.69 -23.63
N LEU A 283 2.98 -11.32 -24.03
CA LEU A 283 3.00 -12.39 -25.02
C LEU A 283 2.16 -13.59 -24.58
N SER A 284 2.27 -13.99 -23.30
CA SER A 284 1.43 -15.05 -22.73
C SER A 284 -0.06 -14.72 -22.83
N TYR A 285 -0.46 -13.47 -22.54
CA TYR A 285 -1.84 -13.03 -22.70
C TYR A 285 -2.31 -13.06 -24.17
N LEU A 286 -1.44 -12.68 -25.09
CA LEU A 286 -1.70 -12.74 -26.52
C LEU A 286 -1.96 -14.18 -26.99
N VAL A 287 -1.07 -15.11 -26.62
CA VAL A 287 -1.19 -16.55 -26.98
C VAL A 287 -2.44 -17.19 -26.35
N THR A 288 -2.78 -16.80 -25.12
CA THR A 288 -3.97 -17.30 -24.42
C THR A 288 -5.27 -16.53 -24.77
N LYS A 289 -5.24 -15.67 -25.81
CA LYS A 289 -6.37 -14.86 -26.32
C LYS A 289 -7.01 -13.94 -25.25
N LYS A 290 -6.25 -13.53 -24.24
CA LYS A 290 -6.67 -12.56 -23.22
C LYS A 290 -6.36 -11.13 -23.71
N TRP A 291 -7.06 -10.69 -24.73
CA TRP A 291 -6.79 -9.44 -25.45
C TRP A 291 -6.78 -8.20 -24.56
N ASP A 292 -7.72 -8.11 -23.60
CA ASP A 292 -7.81 -6.95 -22.72
C ASP A 292 -6.62 -6.89 -21.74
N ALA A 293 -6.15 -8.03 -21.25
CA ALA A 293 -4.95 -8.11 -20.44
C ALA A 293 -3.69 -7.71 -21.24
N TYR A 294 -3.57 -8.18 -22.48
CA TYR A 294 -2.50 -7.76 -23.39
C TYR A 294 -2.51 -6.23 -23.60
N LYS A 295 -3.66 -5.65 -23.98
CA LYS A 295 -3.81 -4.21 -24.18
C LYS A 295 -3.49 -3.42 -22.90
N ALA A 296 -3.87 -3.95 -21.74
CA ALA A 296 -3.59 -3.33 -20.44
C ALA A 296 -2.08 -3.21 -20.18
N VAL A 297 -1.28 -4.25 -20.47
CA VAL A 297 0.18 -4.21 -20.31
C VAL A 297 0.81 -3.21 -21.28
N VAL A 298 0.44 -3.25 -22.57
CA VAL A 298 0.96 -2.30 -23.59
C VAL A 298 0.65 -0.85 -23.18
N LYS A 299 -0.60 -0.58 -22.76
CA LYS A 299 -1.02 0.74 -22.29
C LYS A 299 -0.27 1.17 -21.04
N ALA A 300 -0.04 0.25 -20.10
CA ALA A 300 0.72 0.51 -18.89
C ALA A 300 2.15 1.00 -19.20
N HIS A 301 2.84 0.36 -20.12
CA HIS A 301 4.18 0.78 -20.54
C HIS A 301 4.17 2.14 -21.26
N ALA A 302 3.18 2.39 -22.13
CA ALA A 302 3.04 3.69 -22.80
C ALA A 302 2.78 4.82 -21.78
N GLU A 303 1.92 4.57 -20.78
CA GLU A 303 1.65 5.53 -19.70
C GLU A 303 2.88 5.74 -18.80
N TYR A 304 3.63 4.69 -18.48
CA TYR A 304 4.87 4.80 -17.72
C TYR A 304 5.85 5.76 -18.42
N TRP A 305 6.08 5.61 -19.74
CA TRP A 305 6.98 6.50 -20.49
C TRP A 305 6.53 7.97 -20.47
N LYS A 306 5.22 8.24 -20.38
CA LYS A 306 4.67 9.60 -20.24
C LYS A 306 4.80 10.17 -18.84
N LEU A 307 4.65 9.33 -17.81
CA LEU A 307 4.57 9.76 -16.41
C LEU A 307 5.93 9.69 -15.69
N ARG A 308 6.90 8.96 -16.24
CA ARG A 308 8.17 8.75 -15.59
C ARG A 308 8.93 10.06 -15.32
N ARG A 309 9.64 10.08 -14.21
CA ARG A 309 10.62 11.11 -13.88
C ARG A 309 11.97 10.41 -13.71
N LYS A 310 12.97 10.83 -14.47
CA LYS A 310 14.32 10.28 -14.31
C LYS A 310 14.81 10.54 -12.89
N PRO A 311 15.44 9.56 -12.23
CA PRO A 311 16.03 9.77 -10.91
C PRO A 311 17.00 10.95 -10.95
N ASN A 312 16.86 11.87 -9.99
CA ASN A 312 17.79 12.99 -9.84
C ASN A 312 19.12 12.49 -9.26
N PRO A 313 20.26 12.66 -9.94
CA PRO A 313 21.56 12.23 -9.44
C PRO A 313 21.92 12.84 -8.09
N ASP A 314 21.55 14.09 -7.82
CA ASP A 314 21.82 14.76 -6.55
C ASP A 314 21.06 14.11 -5.40
N GLU A 315 19.76 13.79 -5.61
CA GLU A 315 19.00 13.06 -4.60
C GLU A 315 19.58 11.67 -4.31
N VAL A 316 20.11 10.98 -5.34
CA VAL A 316 20.79 9.71 -5.18
C VAL A 316 22.12 9.89 -4.44
N ALA A 317 22.85 10.97 -4.68
CA ALA A 317 24.09 11.31 -3.99
C ALA A 317 23.86 11.58 -2.49
N PHE A 318 22.78 12.29 -2.14
CA PHE A 318 22.41 12.60 -0.75
C PHE A 318 21.82 11.41 0.01
N GLN A 319 21.51 10.27 -0.66
CA GLN A 319 21.01 9.09 0.03
C GLN A 319 22.01 8.59 1.07
N GLN A 320 21.56 8.46 2.32
CA GLN A 320 22.36 7.91 3.40
C GLN A 320 22.85 6.50 3.04
N LYS A 321 24.13 6.23 3.28
CA LYS A 321 24.70 4.90 3.21
C LYS A 321 24.28 4.09 4.46
N GLU A 322 24.35 2.78 4.37
CA GLU A 322 24.11 1.87 5.51
C GLU A 322 22.66 1.86 6.06
N VAL A 323 21.69 2.21 5.22
CA VAL A 323 20.28 2.01 5.54
C VAL A 323 19.88 0.57 5.22
N THR A 324 19.34 -0.13 6.20
CA THR A 324 18.79 -1.48 6.00
C THR A 324 17.39 -1.38 5.42
N ILE A 325 17.16 -2.06 4.31
CA ILE A 325 15.82 -2.22 3.71
C ILE A 325 15.28 -3.59 4.13
N HIS A 326 14.33 -3.58 5.06
CA HIS A 326 13.67 -4.80 5.55
C HIS A 326 12.67 -5.34 4.52
N GLY A 327 12.45 -6.65 4.53
CA GLY A 327 11.50 -7.30 3.62
C GLY A 327 11.89 -7.28 2.13
N TRP A 328 13.13 -6.86 1.82
CA TRP A 328 13.69 -6.99 0.47
C TRP A 328 14.09 -8.42 0.20
N TYR A 329 13.46 -9.05 -0.79
CA TYR A 329 13.77 -10.42 -1.19
C TYR A 329 14.77 -10.43 -2.37
N PRO A 330 16.02 -10.88 -2.17
CA PRO A 330 17.09 -10.70 -3.18
C PRO A 330 16.97 -11.66 -4.38
N LYS A 331 16.07 -12.64 -4.32
CA LYS A 331 15.84 -13.62 -5.39
C LYS A 331 14.59 -13.23 -6.20
N TRP A 332 14.39 -13.85 -7.36
CA TRP A 332 13.17 -13.73 -8.13
C TRP A 332 12.11 -14.69 -7.57
N MET A 333 11.00 -14.15 -7.07
CA MET A 333 9.95 -14.90 -6.40
C MET A 333 9.15 -15.77 -7.36
N VAL A 334 8.80 -15.24 -8.55
CA VAL A 334 7.85 -15.87 -9.47
C VAL A 334 8.26 -17.30 -9.90
N PRO A 335 9.47 -17.58 -10.39
CA PRO A 335 9.83 -18.95 -10.76
C PRO A 335 9.85 -19.91 -9.57
N ARG A 336 10.27 -19.42 -8.39
CA ARG A 336 10.29 -20.24 -7.17
C ARG A 336 8.88 -20.66 -6.76
N ALA A 337 7.94 -19.73 -6.81
CA ALA A 337 6.53 -20.00 -6.53
C ALA A 337 5.91 -20.97 -7.54
N LEU A 338 6.20 -20.79 -8.84
CA LEU A 338 5.72 -21.69 -9.89
C LEU A 338 6.27 -23.12 -9.76
N MET A 339 7.52 -23.28 -9.25
CA MET A 339 8.14 -24.58 -8.96
C MET A 339 7.71 -25.17 -7.61
N GLY A 340 6.74 -24.55 -6.90
CA GLY A 340 6.28 -25.01 -5.58
C GLY A 340 7.33 -24.91 -4.47
N ARG A 341 8.44 -24.20 -4.69
CA ARG A 341 9.47 -24.04 -3.67
C ARG A 341 8.98 -23.14 -2.54
N LYS A 342 9.19 -23.57 -1.30
CA LYS A 342 8.88 -22.76 -0.12
C LYS A 342 9.69 -21.46 -0.17
N ILE A 343 9.01 -20.35 0.07
CA ILE A 343 9.64 -19.04 0.23
C ILE A 343 9.72 -18.82 1.75
N GLU A 344 10.94 -18.71 2.23
CA GLU A 344 11.23 -18.37 3.62
C GLU A 344 11.14 -16.84 3.79
N PHE A 345 10.50 -16.41 4.86
CA PHE A 345 10.22 -15.02 5.19
C PHE A 345 11.15 -14.50 6.28
#